data_e752b0f42d1005a2609a370822e72e8e
#
_entry.id   e752b0f42d1005a2609a370822e72e8e
#
_cell.length_a   1.000
_cell.length_b   1.000
_cell.length_c   1.000
_cell.angle_alpha   90.00
_cell.angle_beta   90.00
_cell.angle_gamma   90.00
#
_symmetry.space_group_name_H-M   'P 1'
#
loop_
_entity.id
_entity.type
_entity.pdbx_description
1 polymer ?
#
loop_
_entity_poly.entity_id
_entity_poly.type
_entity_poly.pdbx_seq_one_letter_code
_entity_poly.pdbx_strand_id
1 'polypeptide(L)'
;GSDHSAKTTQMKVGAMIVAMNQSTSGSPSAFQLLFDARLNKGAAFSESEREQFGLVGLIPDGIESMDIQLDRARLQFEQQSSDLGKYQFLSALQDRQERLFYALLRSDFQRYMPIVYTPTVGEACQKFGHIMRRPKGMYLSMNRRGKLAQVLRNWPVKDVRFIVVTDGERILGLGDQGVCGMGIPIGKLALYTACAGVPPQVALPVVLDMGTNNEGFRNDPLYPGLRVPRIGGDEYLSFIDEFVAAVQEVFPRCCIQFEDFTNKNAIPLLERYRDKVCCFNDDIQGTASVAVAGLFGACRMNATKMSDQRILFMGAGSAAVGIADLFVKQLCGDGMSEAQAIERCWFVNSRGMVHAGMPKLPDYLQRYAHDVSGLKFPVGAPSGLDSPLTRLSDVVEVVRPTASIGVSTVAHAFNETVVRAMARINARPIIFPLSNPTSKSEATPIDLYRWTNEKALVATGSPFSPIVSDGGMVRIGQCNNSFIFPGVGLGVIASGACRVIDSMFTAAAEV
;
A
#
# COMPACT_ATOMS: atom_id res chain seq x y z
N GLY A 1 -4.74 55.96 1.05
CA GLY A 1 -3.34 56.04 1.58
C GLY A 1 -2.88 54.72 2.23
N SER A 2 -3.78 53.78 2.58
CA SER A 2 -3.46 52.55 3.32
C SER A 2 -3.11 51.35 2.42
N ASP A 3 -3.56 51.33 1.19
CA ASP A 3 -3.36 50.19 0.26
C ASP A 3 -2.00 50.16 -0.42
N HIS A 4 -1.35 51.32 -0.57
CA HIS A 4 -0.03 51.41 -1.18
C HIS A 4 1.11 51.04 -0.23
N SER A 5 0.93 51.23 1.09
CA SER A 5 1.89 50.83 2.13
C SER A 5 1.93 49.33 2.33
N ALA A 6 0.79 48.63 2.28
CA ALA A 6 0.71 47.19 2.44
C ALA A 6 1.35 46.42 1.25
N LYS A 7 1.13 46.89 0.02
CA LYS A 7 1.75 46.29 -1.18
C LYS A 7 3.27 46.48 -1.21
N THR A 8 3.76 47.64 -0.76
CA THR A 8 5.19 47.93 -0.69
C THR A 8 5.90 47.10 0.38
N THR A 9 5.21 46.81 1.51
CA THR A 9 5.75 45.96 2.58
C THR A 9 5.77 44.49 2.16
N GLN A 10 4.74 43.99 1.48
CA GLN A 10 4.73 42.61 0.92
C GLN A 10 5.79 42.40 -0.16
N MET A 11 6.02 43.38 -1.03
CA MET A 11 7.11 43.32 -2.02
C MET A 11 8.50 43.31 -1.37
N LYS A 12 8.72 44.07 -0.32
CA LYS A 12 10.00 44.09 0.41
C LYS A 12 10.27 42.77 1.16
N VAL A 13 9.26 42.18 1.77
CA VAL A 13 9.37 40.86 2.42
C VAL A 13 9.61 39.75 1.39
N GLY A 14 8.91 39.79 0.25
CA GLY A 14 9.14 38.87 -0.87
C GLY A 14 10.56 38.98 -1.45
N ALA A 15 11.06 40.19 -1.67
CA ALA A 15 12.43 40.44 -2.15
C ALA A 15 13.50 40.00 -1.13
N MET A 16 13.22 40.15 0.18
CA MET A 16 14.13 39.70 1.25
C MET A 16 14.20 38.17 1.35
N ILE A 17 13.07 37.46 1.14
CA ILE A 17 13.05 36.01 1.08
C ILE A 17 13.76 35.48 -0.17
N VAL A 18 13.64 36.14 -1.32
CA VAL A 18 14.36 35.76 -2.54
C VAL A 18 15.86 36.03 -2.42
N ALA A 19 16.27 37.10 -1.74
CA ALA A 19 17.69 37.41 -1.50
C ALA A 19 18.34 36.38 -0.51
N MET A 20 17.57 35.81 0.43
CA MET A 20 18.07 34.76 1.32
C MET A 20 18.28 33.39 0.62
N ASN A 21 17.70 33.17 -0.57
CA ASN A 21 17.86 31.95 -1.38
C ASN A 21 18.97 32.01 -2.42
N GLN A 22 19.69 33.11 -2.56
CA GLN A 22 20.84 33.25 -3.47
C GLN A 22 22.17 33.23 -2.73
N SER A 23 22.47 32.20 -1.95
CA SER A 23 23.85 31.89 -1.54
C SER A 23 24.46 30.91 -2.54
N THR A 24 25.28 31.47 -3.41
CA THR A 24 26.24 30.77 -4.26
C THR A 24 27.10 29.79 -3.49
N SER A 25 27.36 28.61 -4.05
CA SER A 25 28.49 27.67 -3.81
C SER A 25 29.22 27.81 -2.46
N GLY A 26 28.55 27.55 -1.36
CA GLY A 26 29.10 27.57 -0.01
C GLY A 26 28.37 26.60 0.91
N SER A 27 28.90 26.35 2.10
CA SER A 27 28.26 25.57 3.17
C SER A 27 26.86 26.12 3.46
N PRO A 28 25.87 25.27 3.80
CA PRO A 28 24.51 25.70 4.12
C PRO A 28 24.53 26.72 5.27
N SER A 29 23.69 27.76 5.20
CA SER A 29 23.55 28.72 6.30
C SER A 29 22.95 28.07 7.55
N ALA A 30 23.17 28.66 8.73
CA ALA A 30 22.56 28.22 9.99
C ALA A 30 21.03 28.04 9.87
N PHE A 31 20.38 28.99 9.20
CA PHE A 31 18.95 28.95 8.95
C PHE A 31 18.54 27.74 8.07
N GLN A 32 19.27 27.46 6.98
CA GLN A 32 19.01 26.28 6.14
C GLN A 32 19.18 24.98 6.92
N LEU A 33 20.21 24.87 7.78
CA LEU A 33 20.42 23.69 8.61
C LEU A 33 19.29 23.43 9.62
N LEU A 34 18.73 24.48 10.21
CA LEU A 34 17.67 24.35 11.20
C LEU A 34 16.28 24.15 10.60
N PHE A 35 16.05 24.60 9.36
CA PHE A 35 14.75 24.53 8.71
C PHE A 35 14.65 23.50 7.58
N ASP A 36 15.75 22.91 7.12
CA ASP A 36 15.71 21.72 6.25
C ASP A 36 15.64 20.44 7.13
N ALA A 37 14.51 19.75 7.08
CA ALA A 37 14.26 18.54 7.88
C ALA A 37 15.34 17.45 7.71
N ARG A 38 16.00 17.39 6.56
CA ARG A 38 17.06 16.41 6.24
C ARG A 38 18.38 16.74 6.91
N LEU A 39 18.67 18.04 7.11
CA LEU A 39 19.91 18.56 7.63
C LEU A 39 19.82 18.84 9.14
N ASN A 40 18.62 19.09 9.66
CA ASN A 40 18.39 19.45 11.03
C ASN A 40 18.69 18.28 11.98
N LYS A 41 19.75 18.43 12.80
CA LYS A 41 20.12 17.48 13.85
C LYS A 41 19.53 17.85 15.23
N GLY A 42 18.74 18.92 15.32
CA GLY A 42 18.27 19.47 16.60
C GLY A 42 19.44 19.85 17.51
N ALA A 43 19.43 19.40 18.77
CA ALA A 43 20.51 19.64 19.72
C ALA A 43 21.70 18.68 19.55
N ALA A 44 21.72 17.80 18.52
CA ALA A 44 22.84 16.87 18.28
C ALA A 44 23.97 17.45 17.40
N PHE A 45 23.91 18.72 17.00
CA PHE A 45 25.06 19.36 16.40
C PHE A 45 26.22 19.43 17.42
N SER A 46 27.39 18.93 16.99
CA SER A 46 28.60 19.00 17.83
C SER A 46 29.07 20.45 18.04
N GLU A 47 29.90 20.71 19.02
CA GLU A 47 30.43 22.07 19.29
C GLU A 47 31.11 22.64 18.04
N SER A 48 31.97 21.85 17.40
CA SER A 48 32.65 22.26 16.18
C SER A 48 31.69 22.58 15.03
N GLU A 49 30.60 21.82 14.88
CA GLU A 49 29.54 22.12 13.87
C GLU A 49 28.77 23.39 14.22
N ARG A 50 28.50 23.63 15.50
CA ARG A 50 27.83 24.85 16.00
C ARG A 50 28.65 26.11 15.68
N GLU A 51 29.94 26.07 15.93
CA GLU A 51 30.85 27.15 15.57
C GLU A 51 30.98 27.32 14.06
N GLN A 52 31.25 26.21 13.35
CA GLN A 52 31.44 26.21 11.90
C GLN A 52 30.24 26.77 11.13
N PHE A 53 29.02 26.42 11.55
CA PHE A 53 27.80 26.78 10.86
C PHE A 53 27.05 27.96 11.48
N GLY A 54 27.60 28.60 12.50
CA GLY A 54 26.98 29.76 13.15
C GLY A 54 25.71 29.43 13.92
N LEU A 55 25.64 28.26 14.54
CA LEU A 55 24.49 27.77 15.32
C LEU A 55 24.55 28.16 16.81
N VAL A 56 25.66 28.68 17.27
CA VAL A 56 25.85 29.13 18.66
C VAL A 56 24.79 30.18 19.00
N GLY A 57 24.06 29.97 20.10
CA GLY A 57 22.97 30.83 20.54
C GLY A 57 21.63 30.63 19.80
N LEU A 58 21.59 29.86 18.67
CA LEU A 58 20.35 29.51 17.97
C LEU A 58 19.74 28.22 18.50
N ILE A 59 20.52 27.37 19.13
CA ILE A 59 20.09 26.14 19.78
C ILE A 59 20.66 26.11 21.24
N PRO A 60 20.00 25.41 22.18
CA PRO A 60 20.52 25.28 23.55
C PRO A 60 21.94 24.68 23.61
N ASP A 61 22.76 25.10 24.53
CA ASP A 61 24.16 24.65 24.64
C ASP A 61 24.32 23.15 24.92
N GLY A 62 23.34 22.51 25.54
CA GLY A 62 23.40 21.07 25.80
C GLY A 62 23.45 20.28 24.50
N ILE A 63 24.50 19.45 24.31
CA ILE A 63 24.62 18.53 23.17
C ILE A 63 23.90 17.24 23.53
N GLU A 64 22.94 16.86 22.69
CA GLU A 64 22.11 15.67 22.88
C GLU A 64 22.58 14.53 21.98
N SER A 65 22.61 13.31 22.55
CA SER A 65 22.74 12.10 21.73
C SER A 65 21.43 11.81 20.97
N MET A 66 21.51 10.93 19.97
CA MET A 66 20.32 10.43 19.30
C MET A 66 19.35 9.74 20.28
N ASP A 67 19.87 9.04 21.29
CA ASP A 67 19.05 8.32 22.28
C ASP A 67 18.22 9.30 23.13
N ILE A 68 18.82 10.40 23.59
CA ILE A 68 18.08 11.45 24.33
C ILE A 68 16.97 12.05 23.47
N GLN A 69 17.23 12.30 22.17
CA GLN A 69 16.22 12.82 21.27
C GLN A 69 15.10 11.79 21.00
N LEU A 70 15.46 10.50 20.88
CA LEU A 70 14.50 9.40 20.76
C LEU A 70 13.61 9.30 21.99
N ASP A 71 14.18 9.38 23.19
CA ASP A 71 13.40 9.31 24.43
C ASP A 71 12.43 10.49 24.55
N ARG A 72 12.86 11.69 24.19
CA ARG A 72 11.95 12.86 24.12
C ARG A 72 10.85 12.64 23.08
N ALA A 73 11.17 12.13 21.89
CA ALA A 73 10.19 11.86 20.86
C ALA A 73 9.17 10.78 21.29
N ARG A 74 9.62 9.74 22.00
CA ARG A 74 8.75 8.71 22.59
C ARG A 74 7.79 9.31 23.62
N LEU A 75 8.29 10.12 24.54
CA LEU A 75 7.46 10.81 25.53
C LEU A 75 6.39 11.67 24.87
N GLN A 76 6.75 12.46 23.87
CA GLN A 76 5.80 13.30 23.13
C GLN A 76 4.78 12.50 22.32
N PHE A 77 5.18 11.37 21.76
CA PHE A 77 4.29 10.44 21.07
C PHE A 77 3.25 9.84 22.02
N GLU A 78 3.66 9.41 23.23
CA GLU A 78 2.77 8.84 24.23
C GLU A 78 1.77 9.86 24.81
N GLN A 79 2.11 11.13 24.79
CA GLN A 79 1.19 12.21 25.23
C GLN A 79 0.03 12.43 24.26
N GLN A 80 0.08 11.85 23.05
CA GLN A 80 -1.03 11.96 22.10
C GLN A 80 -2.17 11.02 22.49
N SER A 81 -3.36 11.57 22.67
CA SER A 81 -4.54 10.85 23.16
C SER A 81 -5.23 9.95 22.13
N SER A 82 -4.88 10.07 20.83
CA SER A 82 -5.47 9.30 19.75
C SER A 82 -4.42 8.89 18.72
N ASP A 83 -4.72 7.85 17.94
CA ASP A 83 -3.83 7.41 16.87
C ASP A 83 -3.70 8.46 15.77
N LEU A 84 -4.77 9.20 15.47
CA LEU A 84 -4.68 10.35 14.57
C LEU A 84 -3.78 11.46 15.13
N GLY A 85 -3.81 11.72 16.42
CA GLY A 85 -2.89 12.64 17.09
C GLY A 85 -1.45 12.17 17.01
N LYS A 86 -1.21 10.88 17.22
CA LYS A 86 0.11 10.24 17.02
C LYS A 86 0.60 10.36 15.58
N TYR A 87 -0.29 10.13 14.59
CA TYR A 87 0.00 10.33 13.18
C TYR A 87 0.43 11.77 12.88
N GLN A 88 -0.32 12.75 13.39
CA GLN A 88 0.01 14.18 13.22
C GLN A 88 1.35 14.53 13.87
N PHE A 89 1.65 13.98 15.05
CA PHE A 89 2.94 14.14 15.71
C PHE A 89 4.08 13.61 14.85
N LEU A 90 3.96 12.36 14.34
CA LEU A 90 4.98 11.74 13.49
C LEU A 90 5.16 12.49 12.16
N SER A 91 4.07 12.94 11.55
CA SER A 91 4.13 13.77 10.34
C SER A 91 4.86 15.10 10.60
N ALA A 92 4.57 15.76 11.71
CA ALA A 92 5.25 17.00 12.11
C ALA A 92 6.73 16.77 12.47
N LEU A 93 7.06 15.60 13.04
CA LEU A 93 8.46 15.22 13.32
C LEU A 93 9.23 15.02 12.00
N GLN A 94 8.64 14.33 11.04
CA GLN A 94 9.23 14.14 9.70
C GLN A 94 9.48 15.48 8.99
N ASP A 95 8.56 16.45 9.15
CA ASP A 95 8.68 17.77 8.54
C ASP A 95 9.78 18.65 9.13
N ARG A 96 10.24 18.34 10.35
CA ARG A 96 11.25 19.12 11.08
C ARG A 96 12.58 18.42 11.24
N GLN A 97 12.57 17.12 11.47
CA GLN A 97 13.75 16.28 11.77
C GLN A 97 13.58 14.89 11.15
N GLU A 98 13.76 14.79 9.83
CA GLU A 98 13.55 13.55 9.08
C GLU A 98 14.41 12.39 9.60
N ARG A 99 15.66 12.66 10.00
CA ARG A 99 16.55 11.64 10.55
C ARG A 99 16.03 11.07 11.87
N LEU A 100 15.54 11.93 12.77
CA LEU A 100 14.94 11.50 14.04
C LEU A 100 13.64 10.74 13.82
N PHE A 101 12.82 11.15 12.85
CA PHE A 101 11.61 10.42 12.47
C PHE A 101 11.93 8.98 12.05
N TYR A 102 12.88 8.78 11.14
CA TYR A 102 13.26 7.43 10.72
C TYR A 102 13.97 6.63 11.80
N ALA A 103 14.77 7.27 12.65
CA ALA A 103 15.38 6.63 13.82
C ALA A 103 14.30 6.13 14.79
N LEU A 104 13.25 6.92 15.02
CA LEU A 104 12.12 6.56 15.87
C LEU A 104 11.35 5.37 15.28
N LEU A 105 11.00 5.42 13.99
CA LEU A 105 10.31 4.30 13.32
C LEU A 105 11.10 2.99 13.44
N ARG A 106 12.41 3.04 13.21
CA ARG A 106 13.26 1.85 13.25
C ARG A 106 13.49 1.33 14.68
N SER A 107 13.37 2.17 15.69
CA SER A 107 13.57 1.75 17.09
C SER A 107 12.51 0.77 17.61
N ASP A 108 11.27 0.85 17.07
CA ASP A 108 10.17 -0.07 17.34
C ASP A 108 9.17 -0.04 16.17
N PHE A 109 9.53 -0.73 15.09
CA PHE A 109 8.76 -0.70 13.87
C PHE A 109 7.32 -1.21 14.07
N GLN A 110 7.13 -2.24 14.90
CA GLN A 110 5.80 -2.82 15.16
C GLN A 110 4.86 -1.80 15.83
N ARG A 111 5.41 -0.93 16.66
CA ARG A 111 4.64 0.12 17.36
C ARG A 111 4.26 1.28 16.44
N TYR A 112 5.19 1.74 15.60
CA TYR A 112 5.01 2.97 14.83
C TYR A 112 4.39 2.75 13.45
N MET A 113 4.59 1.58 12.83
CA MET A 113 4.06 1.30 11.50
C MET A 113 2.52 1.41 11.42
N PRO A 114 1.73 0.89 12.39
CA PRO A 114 0.27 1.04 12.36
C PRO A 114 -0.22 2.50 12.44
N ILE A 115 0.63 3.40 12.94
CA ILE A 115 0.34 4.83 13.01
C ILE A 115 0.72 5.55 11.72
N VAL A 116 1.92 5.28 11.18
CA VAL A 116 2.40 5.92 9.94
C VAL A 116 1.66 5.43 8.71
N TYR A 117 1.18 4.18 8.75
CA TYR A 117 0.50 3.54 7.65
C TYR A 117 -0.84 2.92 8.11
N THR A 118 -1.17 1.71 7.64
CA THR A 118 -2.44 1.07 8.01
C THR A 118 -2.42 0.56 9.45
N PRO A 119 -3.52 0.79 10.23
CA PRO A 119 -4.82 1.32 9.82
C PRO A 119 -4.97 2.86 9.90
N THR A 120 -4.12 3.56 10.64
CA THR A 120 -4.32 4.98 11.00
C THR A 120 -4.32 5.91 9.79
N VAL A 121 -3.52 5.60 8.75
CA VAL A 121 -3.48 6.39 7.50
C VAL A 121 -4.84 6.49 6.81
N GLY A 122 -5.73 5.51 6.99
CA GLY A 122 -7.10 5.57 6.48
C GLY A 122 -7.88 6.75 7.07
N GLU A 123 -7.88 6.90 8.40
CA GLU A 123 -8.49 8.05 9.06
C GLU A 123 -7.78 9.36 8.69
N ALA A 124 -6.46 9.32 8.57
CA ALA A 124 -5.68 10.48 8.14
C ALA A 124 -6.06 10.93 6.72
N CYS A 125 -6.34 10.02 5.78
CA CYS A 125 -6.85 10.36 4.45
C CYS A 125 -8.24 10.99 4.53
N GLN A 126 -9.18 10.43 5.32
CA GLN A 126 -10.52 10.99 5.47
C GLN A 126 -10.51 12.42 6.04
N LYS A 127 -9.52 12.74 6.84
CA LYS A 127 -9.38 14.07 7.49
C LYS A 127 -8.22 14.89 6.92
N PHE A 128 -7.66 14.50 5.78
CA PHE A 128 -6.40 15.06 5.26
C PHE A 128 -6.44 16.58 5.10
N GLY A 129 -7.49 17.14 4.51
CA GLY A 129 -7.67 18.58 4.37
C GLY A 129 -7.74 19.32 5.70
N HIS A 130 -8.26 18.67 6.74
CA HIS A 130 -8.43 19.24 8.09
C HIS A 130 -7.13 19.18 8.92
N ILE A 131 -6.26 18.22 8.65
CA ILE A 131 -5.02 18.00 9.42
C ILE A 131 -3.75 18.42 8.70
N MET A 132 -3.84 18.75 7.42
CA MET A 132 -2.69 19.15 6.61
C MET A 132 -2.04 20.43 7.15
N ARG A 133 -0.76 20.34 7.51
CA ARG A 133 0.04 21.49 7.96
C ARG A 133 1.06 21.92 6.92
N ARG A 134 1.63 20.94 6.22
CA ARG A 134 2.61 21.16 5.14
C ARG A 134 2.29 20.18 4.00
N PRO A 135 2.13 20.66 2.76
CA PRO A 135 2.02 19.78 1.60
C PRO A 135 3.28 18.93 1.44
N LYS A 136 3.11 17.65 1.15
CA LYS A 136 4.20 16.72 0.81
C LYS A 136 3.96 16.14 -0.57
N GLY A 137 5.02 15.97 -1.35
CA GLY A 137 4.94 15.41 -2.69
C GLY A 137 4.33 16.34 -3.73
N MET A 138 3.81 15.76 -4.80
CA MET A 138 3.25 16.49 -5.93
C MET A 138 1.77 16.15 -6.17
N TYR A 139 0.99 17.18 -6.40
CA TYR A 139 -0.44 17.14 -6.72
C TYR A 139 -0.61 17.48 -8.19
N LEU A 140 -0.78 16.44 -9.04
CA LEU A 140 -0.87 16.62 -10.49
C LEU A 140 -2.34 16.71 -10.89
N SER A 141 -2.80 17.93 -11.15
CA SER A 141 -4.19 18.22 -11.45
C SER A 141 -4.49 18.13 -12.95
N MET A 142 -5.66 17.60 -13.31
CA MET A 142 -6.17 17.57 -14.68
C MET A 142 -6.27 18.98 -15.29
N ASN A 143 -6.36 20.03 -14.47
CA ASN A 143 -6.30 21.43 -14.94
C ASN A 143 -4.93 21.82 -15.52
N ARG A 144 -3.92 20.94 -15.37
CA ARG A 144 -2.56 21.11 -15.92
C ARG A 144 -2.26 20.14 -17.07
N ARG A 145 -3.29 19.52 -17.65
CA ARG A 145 -3.15 18.67 -18.83
C ARG A 145 -2.34 19.39 -19.94
N GLY A 146 -1.47 18.65 -20.62
CA GLY A 146 -0.53 19.15 -21.61
C GLY A 146 0.71 19.83 -21.03
N LYS A 147 0.85 19.89 -19.68
CA LYS A 147 1.96 20.56 -18.99
C LYS A 147 2.55 19.73 -17.84
N LEU A 148 2.22 18.44 -17.72
CA LEU A 148 2.65 17.63 -16.57
C LEU A 148 4.17 17.52 -16.46
N ALA A 149 4.89 17.41 -17.57
CA ALA A 149 6.36 17.43 -17.55
C ALA A 149 6.92 18.76 -16.99
N GLN A 150 6.31 19.89 -17.35
CA GLN A 150 6.69 21.19 -16.79
C GLN A 150 6.39 21.25 -15.29
N VAL A 151 5.25 20.73 -14.85
CA VAL A 151 4.87 20.68 -13.43
C VAL A 151 5.83 19.79 -12.64
N LEU A 152 6.18 18.61 -13.15
CA LEU A 152 7.15 17.71 -12.50
C LEU A 152 8.54 18.34 -12.35
N ARG A 153 8.98 19.20 -13.27
CA ARG A 153 10.26 19.93 -13.16
C ARG A 153 10.31 20.93 -11.99
N ASN A 154 9.17 21.29 -11.41
CA ASN A 154 9.12 22.10 -10.19
C ASN A 154 9.61 21.34 -8.96
N TRP A 155 9.67 19.99 -9.03
CA TRP A 155 10.24 19.22 -7.93
C TRP A 155 11.74 19.54 -7.77
N PRO A 156 12.20 19.89 -6.56
CA PRO A 156 13.56 20.38 -6.37
C PRO A 156 14.64 19.31 -6.59
N VAL A 157 14.31 18.04 -6.35
CA VAL A 157 15.25 16.92 -6.51
C VAL A 157 15.16 16.41 -7.94
N LYS A 158 16.30 16.38 -8.64
CA LYS A 158 16.35 15.95 -10.05
C LYS A 158 16.53 14.45 -10.23
N ASP A 159 17.12 13.75 -9.26
CA ASP A 159 17.32 12.30 -9.29
C ASP A 159 16.22 11.59 -8.49
N VAL A 160 14.99 11.66 -8.97
CA VAL A 160 13.89 10.85 -8.44
C VAL A 160 14.01 9.45 -9.03
N ARG A 161 14.07 8.45 -8.15
CA ARG A 161 14.23 7.03 -8.52
C ARG A 161 12.98 6.22 -8.29
N PHE A 162 12.09 6.71 -7.45
CA PHE A 162 10.89 5.99 -7.05
C PHE A 162 9.71 6.95 -6.86
N ILE A 163 8.60 6.63 -7.50
CA ILE A 163 7.33 7.31 -7.33
C ILE A 163 6.30 6.30 -6.81
N VAL A 164 5.57 6.65 -5.76
CA VAL A 164 4.29 6.02 -5.43
C VAL A 164 3.19 6.97 -5.86
N VAL A 165 2.29 6.51 -6.71
CA VAL A 165 1.20 7.32 -7.27
C VAL A 165 -0.16 6.68 -7.00
N THR A 166 -1.12 7.52 -6.63
CA THR A 166 -2.54 7.15 -6.51
C THR A 166 -3.41 8.15 -7.25
N ASP A 167 -4.57 7.70 -7.75
CA ASP A 167 -5.64 8.59 -8.22
C ASP A 167 -6.68 8.91 -7.13
N GLY A 168 -6.54 8.28 -5.97
CA GLY A 168 -7.41 8.46 -4.81
C GLY A 168 -8.80 7.85 -4.95
N GLU A 169 -9.10 7.10 -6.04
CA GLU A 169 -10.46 6.57 -6.29
C GLU A 169 -10.86 5.44 -5.34
N ARG A 170 -9.89 4.65 -4.86
CA ARG A 170 -10.16 3.49 -4.01
C ARG A 170 -9.13 3.35 -2.88
N ILE A 171 -9.13 4.28 -1.97
CA ILE A 171 -8.20 4.24 -0.83
C ILE A 171 -8.64 3.15 0.15
N LEU A 172 -7.86 2.10 0.26
CA LEU A 172 -8.15 0.94 1.12
C LEU A 172 -9.60 0.43 0.92
N GLY A 173 -10.34 0.20 2.00
CA GLY A 173 -11.77 -0.08 2.01
C GLY A 173 -12.68 1.15 2.17
N LEU A 174 -12.14 2.37 2.04
CA LEU A 174 -12.84 3.64 2.32
C LEU A 174 -13.46 4.28 1.07
N GLY A 175 -13.10 3.81 -0.13
CA GLY A 175 -13.57 4.36 -1.39
C GLY A 175 -12.84 5.64 -1.82
N ASP A 176 -13.54 6.49 -2.59
CA ASP A 176 -12.96 7.69 -3.21
C ASP A 176 -12.63 8.75 -2.14
N GLN A 177 -11.34 8.99 -1.98
CA GLN A 177 -10.78 10.03 -1.12
C GLN A 177 -10.23 11.21 -1.94
N GLY A 178 -10.27 11.13 -3.26
CA GLY A 178 -9.70 12.14 -4.14
C GLY A 178 -8.27 12.47 -3.77
N VAL A 179 -7.92 13.74 -3.78
CA VAL A 179 -6.55 14.20 -3.47
C VAL A 179 -6.13 13.92 -2.00
N CYS A 180 -7.09 13.71 -1.11
CA CYS A 180 -6.83 13.31 0.28
C CYS A 180 -6.19 11.92 0.36
N GLY A 181 -6.28 11.10 -0.70
CA GLY A 181 -5.55 9.85 -0.85
C GLY A 181 -4.01 9.99 -0.80
N MET A 182 -3.46 11.20 -0.89
CA MET A 182 -2.03 11.48 -0.78
C MET A 182 -1.38 10.89 0.49
N GLY A 183 -2.14 10.69 1.56
CA GLY A 183 -1.64 10.03 2.77
C GLY A 183 -1.05 8.64 2.49
N ILE A 184 -1.58 7.90 1.53
CA ILE A 184 -1.11 6.56 1.15
C ILE A 184 0.30 6.60 0.54
N PRO A 185 0.58 7.34 -0.55
CA PRO A 185 1.94 7.46 -1.08
C PRO A 185 2.96 7.94 -0.05
N ILE A 186 2.60 8.90 0.81
CA ILE A 186 3.47 9.40 1.87
C ILE A 186 3.83 8.28 2.85
N GLY A 187 2.83 7.53 3.34
CA GLY A 187 3.04 6.41 4.26
C GLY A 187 3.87 5.28 3.62
N LYS A 188 3.54 4.90 2.39
CA LYS A 188 4.30 3.87 1.65
C LYS A 188 5.78 4.24 1.52
N LEU A 189 6.10 5.46 1.09
CA LEU A 189 7.47 5.90 0.92
C LEU A 189 8.23 5.99 2.26
N ALA A 190 7.55 6.30 3.36
CA ALA A 190 8.15 6.19 4.68
C ALA A 190 8.57 4.75 5.00
N LEU A 191 7.77 3.74 4.60
CA LEU A 191 8.13 2.33 4.78
C LEU A 191 9.29 1.90 3.87
N TYR A 192 9.38 2.39 2.63
CA TYR A 192 10.56 2.15 1.77
C TYR A 192 11.86 2.56 2.45
N THR A 193 11.87 3.71 3.11
CA THR A 193 13.05 4.19 3.83
C THR A 193 13.27 3.42 5.13
N ALA A 194 12.22 3.25 5.93
CA ALA A 194 12.35 2.61 7.25
C ALA A 194 12.72 1.12 7.15
N CYS A 195 12.14 0.37 6.20
CA CYS A 195 12.31 -1.07 6.07
C CYS A 195 13.48 -1.46 5.16
N ALA A 196 13.67 -0.75 4.04
CA ALA A 196 14.66 -1.12 3.02
C ALA A 196 15.82 -0.13 2.91
N GLY A 197 15.79 1.01 3.59
CA GLY A 197 16.85 2.01 3.52
C GLY A 197 16.88 2.79 2.20
N VAL A 198 15.77 2.81 1.44
CA VAL A 198 15.67 3.68 0.25
C VAL A 198 15.84 5.14 0.71
N PRO A 199 16.79 5.89 0.14
CA PRO A 199 16.98 7.28 0.52
C PRO A 199 15.71 8.11 0.28
N PRO A 200 15.19 8.83 1.28
CA PRO A 200 13.93 9.57 1.11
C PRO A 200 14.02 10.66 0.04
N GLN A 201 15.21 11.16 -0.28
CA GLN A 201 15.44 12.18 -1.30
C GLN A 201 15.12 11.71 -2.72
N VAL A 202 15.27 10.40 -2.99
CA VAL A 202 15.01 9.85 -4.33
C VAL A 202 13.57 9.36 -4.48
N ALA A 203 12.75 9.50 -3.45
CA ALA A 203 11.37 9.04 -3.37
C ALA A 203 10.38 10.22 -3.45
N LEU A 204 9.35 10.09 -4.29
CA LEU A 204 8.38 11.16 -4.54
C LEU A 204 6.95 10.63 -4.43
N PRO A 205 6.16 11.07 -3.43
CA PRO A 205 4.74 10.76 -3.38
C PRO A 205 3.97 11.65 -4.37
N VAL A 206 3.05 11.05 -5.13
CA VAL A 206 2.26 11.73 -6.16
C VAL A 206 0.79 11.35 -5.99
N VAL A 207 -0.09 12.36 -6.11
CA VAL A 207 -1.53 12.15 -6.31
C VAL A 207 -1.97 12.80 -7.61
N LEU A 208 -2.80 12.06 -8.37
CA LEU A 208 -3.41 12.53 -9.60
C LEU A 208 -4.81 13.09 -9.27
N ASP A 209 -4.93 14.42 -9.29
CA ASP A 209 -6.20 15.10 -9.01
C ASP A 209 -7.06 15.19 -10.26
N MET A 210 -7.89 14.20 -10.43
CA MET A 210 -8.85 14.05 -11.54
C MET A 210 -10.30 14.27 -11.10
N GLY A 211 -10.50 15.04 -10.03
CA GLY A 211 -11.79 15.20 -9.37
C GLY A 211 -12.11 14.05 -8.39
N THR A 212 -13.29 14.10 -7.80
CA THR A 212 -13.76 13.07 -6.86
C THR A 212 -15.27 12.87 -6.97
N ASN A 213 -15.72 11.61 -6.82
CA ASN A 213 -17.14 11.28 -6.72
C ASN A 213 -17.65 11.32 -5.26
N ASN A 214 -16.77 11.62 -4.29
CA ASN A 214 -17.16 11.81 -2.90
C ASN A 214 -17.83 13.18 -2.71
N GLU A 215 -19.15 13.19 -2.56
CA GLU A 215 -19.93 14.41 -2.38
C GLU A 215 -19.56 15.18 -1.11
N GLY A 216 -19.20 14.45 -0.04
CA GLY A 216 -18.72 15.07 1.20
C GLY A 216 -17.52 15.98 0.95
N PHE A 217 -16.53 15.47 0.21
CA PHE A 217 -15.35 16.27 -0.13
C PHE A 217 -15.65 17.41 -1.12
N ARG A 218 -16.54 17.18 -2.09
CA ARG A 218 -16.90 18.26 -3.02
C ARG A 218 -17.58 19.45 -2.32
N ASN A 219 -18.27 19.18 -1.20
CA ASN A 219 -18.97 20.18 -0.40
C ASN A 219 -18.13 20.72 0.77
N ASP A 220 -16.99 20.09 1.09
CA ASP A 220 -16.12 20.52 2.18
C ASP A 220 -15.22 21.69 1.72
N PRO A 221 -15.30 22.89 2.32
CA PRO A 221 -14.42 24.00 2.01
C PRO A 221 -12.93 23.71 2.30
N LEU A 222 -12.62 22.75 3.17
CA LEU A 222 -11.26 22.36 3.53
C LEU A 222 -10.70 21.25 2.62
N TYR A 223 -11.48 20.71 1.68
CA TYR A 223 -10.96 19.77 0.70
C TYR A 223 -9.98 20.46 -0.24
N PRO A 224 -8.70 19.99 -0.31
CA PRO A 224 -7.65 20.72 -1.03
C PRO A 224 -7.61 20.44 -2.54
N GLY A 225 -8.43 19.50 -3.05
CA GLY A 225 -8.45 19.10 -4.46
C GLY A 225 -9.55 19.77 -5.28
N LEU A 226 -9.69 19.31 -6.53
CA LEU A 226 -10.72 19.75 -7.45
C LEU A 226 -12.11 19.26 -6.99
N ARG A 227 -13.03 20.21 -6.75
CA ARG A 227 -14.39 19.93 -6.30
C ARG A 227 -15.34 19.67 -7.48
N VAL A 228 -14.92 18.79 -8.38
CA VAL A 228 -15.68 18.38 -9.57
C VAL A 228 -15.82 16.87 -9.58
N PRO A 229 -16.83 16.33 -10.28
CA PRO A 229 -16.92 14.89 -10.51
C PRO A 229 -15.65 14.35 -11.16
N ARG A 230 -15.30 13.11 -10.79
CA ARG A 230 -14.12 12.43 -11.34
C ARG A 230 -14.32 12.18 -12.84
N ILE A 231 -13.28 12.45 -13.63
CA ILE A 231 -13.23 12.08 -15.04
C ILE A 231 -13.07 10.57 -15.21
N GLY A 232 -13.46 10.04 -16.36
CA GLY A 232 -13.37 8.62 -16.70
C GLY A 232 -13.13 8.37 -18.18
N GLY A 233 -13.13 7.10 -18.58
CA GLY A 233 -12.98 6.70 -19.98
C GLY A 233 -11.68 7.17 -20.62
N ASP A 234 -11.74 7.58 -21.89
CA ASP A 234 -10.57 7.97 -22.67
C ASP A 234 -9.86 9.22 -22.10
N GLU A 235 -10.62 10.11 -21.49
CA GLU A 235 -10.07 11.29 -20.86
C GLU A 235 -9.16 10.96 -19.66
N TYR A 236 -9.60 10.00 -18.84
CA TYR A 236 -8.82 9.45 -17.73
C TYR A 236 -7.54 8.78 -18.26
N LEU A 237 -7.66 7.88 -19.23
CA LEU A 237 -6.52 7.17 -19.80
C LEU A 237 -5.50 8.10 -20.45
N SER A 238 -5.97 9.13 -21.18
CA SER A 238 -5.10 10.13 -21.78
C SER A 238 -4.30 10.93 -20.73
N PHE A 239 -4.90 11.22 -19.56
CA PHE A 239 -4.20 11.89 -18.47
C PHE A 239 -3.15 11.00 -17.81
N ILE A 240 -3.44 9.70 -17.64
CA ILE A 240 -2.46 8.72 -17.16
C ILE A 240 -1.31 8.54 -18.16
N ASP A 241 -1.61 8.48 -19.47
CA ASP A 241 -0.58 8.40 -20.52
C ASP A 241 0.37 9.60 -20.46
N GLU A 242 -0.18 10.83 -20.32
CA GLU A 242 0.63 12.03 -20.16
C GLU A 242 1.48 11.98 -18.89
N PHE A 243 0.91 11.53 -17.77
CA PHE A 243 1.64 11.37 -16.51
C PHE A 243 2.85 10.44 -16.68
N VAL A 244 2.63 9.25 -17.23
CA VAL A 244 3.70 8.26 -17.43
C VAL A 244 4.77 8.80 -18.37
N ALA A 245 4.38 9.40 -19.49
CA ALA A 245 5.31 10.02 -20.44
C ALA A 245 6.12 11.15 -19.78
N ALA A 246 5.47 12.01 -19.00
CA ALA A 246 6.11 13.11 -18.28
C ALA A 246 7.12 12.62 -17.23
N VAL A 247 6.80 11.53 -16.52
CA VAL A 247 7.75 10.91 -15.57
C VAL A 247 8.97 10.36 -16.32
N GLN A 248 8.78 9.66 -17.44
CA GLN A 248 9.89 9.14 -18.22
C GLN A 248 10.79 10.26 -18.80
N GLU A 249 10.20 11.40 -19.17
CA GLU A 249 10.94 12.57 -19.67
C GLU A 249 11.74 13.24 -18.56
N VAL A 250 11.13 13.48 -17.39
CA VAL A 250 11.73 14.28 -16.32
C VAL A 250 12.61 13.43 -15.40
N PHE A 251 12.21 12.19 -15.14
CA PHE A 251 12.88 11.24 -14.24
C PHE A 251 13.10 9.88 -14.93
N PRO A 252 13.98 9.79 -15.94
CA PRO A 252 14.10 8.60 -16.83
C PRO A 252 14.50 7.30 -16.13
N ARG A 253 15.03 7.38 -14.90
CA ARG A 253 15.41 6.21 -14.09
C ARG A 253 14.41 5.90 -12.98
N CYS A 254 13.22 6.48 -13.04
CA CYS A 254 12.21 6.35 -12.00
C CYS A 254 11.38 5.09 -12.18
N CYS A 255 11.22 4.32 -11.12
CA CYS A 255 10.20 3.29 -11.01
C CYS A 255 8.88 3.91 -10.54
N ILE A 256 7.77 3.56 -11.19
CA ILE A 256 6.42 4.01 -10.84
C ILE A 256 5.66 2.88 -10.17
N GLN A 257 5.29 3.04 -8.91
CA GLN A 257 4.37 2.17 -8.22
C GLN A 257 2.96 2.76 -8.27
N PHE A 258 2.04 2.04 -8.91
CA PHE A 258 0.60 2.34 -8.86
C PHE A 258 0.01 1.79 -7.57
N GLU A 259 -0.83 2.61 -6.90
CA GLU A 259 -1.37 2.30 -5.58
C GLU A 259 -2.81 2.78 -5.43
N ASP A 260 -3.68 1.91 -4.90
CA ASP A 260 -5.08 2.22 -4.57
C ASP A 260 -5.93 2.71 -5.79
N PHE A 261 -5.69 2.14 -6.96
CA PHE A 261 -6.55 2.29 -8.13
C PHE A 261 -7.73 1.31 -8.08
N THR A 262 -8.88 1.69 -8.65
CA THR A 262 -10.01 0.76 -8.78
C THR A 262 -9.68 -0.43 -9.68
N ASN A 263 -10.31 -1.59 -9.45
CA ASN A 263 -10.07 -2.80 -10.25
C ASN A 263 -10.26 -2.57 -11.77
N LYS A 264 -11.21 -1.72 -12.15
CA LYS A 264 -11.47 -1.38 -13.58
C LYS A 264 -10.28 -0.67 -14.23
N ASN A 265 -9.44 0.00 -13.44
CA ASN A 265 -8.28 0.77 -13.88
C ASN A 265 -6.97 0.02 -13.60
N ALA A 266 -6.83 -0.62 -12.44
CA ALA A 266 -5.57 -1.20 -11.96
C ALA A 266 -5.00 -2.26 -12.92
N ILE A 267 -5.80 -3.25 -13.34
CA ILE A 267 -5.36 -4.31 -14.25
C ILE A 267 -5.02 -3.76 -15.63
N PRO A 268 -5.92 -3.00 -16.30
CA PRO A 268 -5.62 -2.44 -17.62
C PRO A 268 -4.39 -1.50 -17.63
N LEU A 269 -4.19 -0.72 -16.56
CA LEU A 269 -3.00 0.14 -16.44
C LEU A 269 -1.72 -0.68 -16.28
N LEU A 270 -1.74 -1.73 -15.46
CA LEU A 270 -0.59 -2.61 -15.31
C LEU A 270 -0.23 -3.28 -16.65
N GLU A 271 -1.22 -3.83 -17.37
CA GLU A 271 -1.02 -4.43 -18.69
C GLU A 271 -0.50 -3.42 -19.72
N ARG A 272 -1.00 -2.17 -19.67
CA ARG A 272 -0.61 -1.10 -20.59
C ARG A 272 0.85 -0.69 -20.46
N TYR A 273 1.42 -0.71 -19.23
CA TYR A 273 2.72 -0.09 -18.95
C TYR A 273 3.81 -1.07 -18.52
N ARG A 274 3.50 -2.25 -17.97
CA ARG A 274 4.51 -3.17 -17.38
C ARG A 274 5.66 -3.54 -18.32
N ASP A 275 5.38 -3.60 -19.63
CA ASP A 275 6.38 -3.94 -20.65
C ASP A 275 7.00 -2.72 -21.33
N LYS A 276 6.58 -1.50 -20.98
CA LYS A 276 7.05 -0.26 -21.60
C LYS A 276 7.93 0.58 -20.69
N VAL A 277 7.59 0.65 -19.40
CA VAL A 277 8.30 1.46 -18.41
C VAL A 277 8.59 0.67 -17.14
N CYS A 278 9.52 1.14 -16.33
CA CYS A 278 9.74 0.56 -15.01
C CYS A 278 8.57 0.91 -14.09
N CYS A 279 7.63 -0.03 -13.93
CA CYS A 279 6.47 0.16 -13.08
C CYS A 279 5.94 -1.18 -12.54
N PHE A 280 5.13 -1.08 -11.48
CA PHE A 280 4.34 -2.18 -10.96
C PHE A 280 3.10 -1.66 -10.22
N ASN A 281 2.16 -2.55 -9.93
CA ASN A 281 1.01 -2.27 -9.07
C ASN A 281 1.12 -3.10 -7.79
N ASP A 282 1.22 -2.44 -6.65
CA ASP A 282 1.44 -3.12 -5.37
C ASP A 282 0.20 -3.86 -4.86
N ASP A 283 -1.00 -3.35 -5.14
CA ASP A 283 -2.25 -4.05 -4.77
C ASP A 283 -2.43 -5.38 -5.50
N ILE A 284 -1.86 -5.50 -6.71
CA ILE A 284 -1.89 -6.72 -7.52
C ILE A 284 -0.66 -7.58 -7.21
N GLN A 285 0.55 -7.07 -7.48
CA GLN A 285 1.79 -7.84 -7.49
C GLN A 285 2.42 -7.97 -6.10
N GLY A 286 2.40 -6.91 -5.28
CA GLY A 286 2.90 -6.97 -3.90
C GLY A 286 2.00 -7.85 -3.03
N THR A 287 0.67 -7.70 -3.17
CA THR A 287 -0.31 -8.55 -2.49
C THR A 287 -0.18 -10.01 -2.93
N ALA A 288 0.04 -10.25 -4.23
CA ALA A 288 0.30 -11.59 -4.75
C ALA A 288 1.53 -12.22 -4.10
N SER A 289 2.63 -11.48 -4.07
CA SER A 289 3.90 -11.96 -3.54
C SER A 289 3.81 -12.33 -2.06
N VAL A 290 3.21 -11.48 -1.22
CA VAL A 290 3.10 -11.77 0.22
C VAL A 290 2.13 -12.93 0.51
N ALA A 291 1.07 -13.09 -0.27
CA ALA A 291 0.16 -14.22 -0.12
C ALA A 291 0.85 -15.55 -0.51
N VAL A 292 1.62 -15.54 -1.60
CA VAL A 292 2.43 -16.71 -2.03
C VAL A 292 3.52 -17.01 -1.00
N ALA A 293 4.18 -16.00 -0.40
CA ALA A 293 5.11 -16.18 0.71
C ALA A 293 4.43 -16.88 1.92
N GLY A 294 3.22 -16.44 2.26
CA GLY A 294 2.40 -17.10 3.29
C GLY A 294 2.10 -18.57 2.96
N LEU A 295 1.79 -18.87 1.69
CA LEU A 295 1.57 -20.24 1.23
C LEU A 295 2.84 -21.09 1.34
N PHE A 296 4.03 -20.57 0.97
CA PHE A 296 5.30 -21.25 1.18
C PHE A 296 5.52 -21.60 2.66
N GLY A 297 5.26 -20.63 3.55
CA GLY A 297 5.33 -20.85 5.00
C GLY A 297 4.37 -21.93 5.46
N ALA A 298 3.11 -21.89 5.01
CA ALA A 298 2.09 -22.88 5.36
C ALA A 298 2.43 -24.29 4.83
N CYS A 299 2.94 -24.38 3.60
CA CYS A 299 3.40 -25.64 3.01
C CYS A 299 4.56 -26.25 3.82
N ARG A 300 5.54 -25.44 4.23
CA ARG A 300 6.64 -25.90 5.11
C ARG A 300 6.09 -26.45 6.44
N MET A 301 5.13 -25.76 7.06
CA MET A 301 4.52 -26.19 8.34
C MET A 301 3.67 -27.47 8.19
N ASN A 302 3.11 -27.72 7.01
CA ASN A 302 2.31 -28.91 6.71
C ASN A 302 3.13 -30.05 6.09
N ALA A 303 4.41 -29.86 5.81
CA ALA A 303 5.26 -30.78 5.05
C ALA A 303 4.64 -31.17 3.68
N THR A 304 4.01 -30.19 3.00
CA THR A 304 3.38 -30.34 1.68
C THR A 304 4.10 -29.48 0.65
N LYS A 305 3.85 -29.73 -0.64
CA LYS A 305 4.38 -28.92 -1.74
C LYS A 305 3.38 -27.86 -2.20
N MET A 306 3.84 -26.82 -2.85
CA MET A 306 2.98 -25.84 -3.53
C MET A 306 2.10 -26.52 -4.59
N SER A 307 2.62 -27.50 -5.31
CA SER A 307 1.87 -28.30 -6.30
C SER A 307 0.72 -29.13 -5.72
N ASP A 308 0.72 -29.41 -4.42
CA ASP A 308 -0.37 -30.14 -3.76
C ASP A 308 -1.55 -29.22 -3.41
N GLN A 309 -1.34 -27.91 -3.48
CA GLN A 309 -2.35 -26.94 -3.05
C GLN A 309 -3.44 -26.74 -4.13
N ARG A 310 -4.69 -26.68 -3.65
CA ARG A 310 -5.86 -26.22 -4.39
C ARG A 310 -6.44 -25.05 -3.64
N ILE A 311 -6.52 -23.90 -4.29
CA ILE A 311 -6.84 -22.62 -3.63
C ILE A 311 -8.25 -22.19 -4.01
N LEU A 312 -9.06 -21.87 -3.01
CA LEU A 312 -10.36 -21.22 -3.17
C LEU A 312 -10.25 -19.75 -2.76
N PHE A 313 -10.43 -18.85 -3.73
CA PHE A 313 -10.46 -17.42 -3.51
C PHE A 313 -11.87 -16.95 -3.20
N MET A 314 -12.09 -16.35 -2.04
CA MET A 314 -13.28 -15.56 -1.73
C MET A 314 -13.02 -14.10 -2.13
N GLY A 315 -13.58 -13.72 -3.25
CA GLY A 315 -13.28 -12.51 -4.01
C GLY A 315 -12.69 -12.85 -5.38
N ALA A 316 -13.01 -12.04 -6.39
CA ALA A 316 -12.57 -12.22 -7.77
C ALA A 316 -12.12 -10.89 -8.40
N GLY A 317 -11.52 -10.04 -7.58
CA GLY A 317 -10.93 -8.78 -8.00
C GLY A 317 -9.44 -8.92 -8.34
N SER A 318 -8.78 -7.78 -8.57
CA SER A 318 -7.38 -7.70 -8.98
C SER A 318 -6.41 -8.40 -8.01
N ALA A 319 -6.63 -8.29 -6.70
CA ALA A 319 -5.80 -8.97 -5.71
C ALA A 319 -5.91 -10.50 -5.83
N ALA A 320 -7.14 -11.04 -5.92
CA ALA A 320 -7.36 -12.49 -6.07
C ALA A 320 -6.70 -13.04 -7.33
N VAL A 321 -6.91 -12.35 -8.46
CA VAL A 321 -6.32 -12.74 -9.76
C VAL A 321 -4.80 -12.62 -9.73
N GLY A 322 -4.26 -11.55 -9.15
CA GLY A 322 -2.82 -11.39 -9.00
C GLY A 322 -2.18 -12.53 -8.20
N ILE A 323 -2.81 -12.95 -7.10
CA ILE A 323 -2.33 -14.10 -6.29
C ILE A 323 -2.38 -15.39 -7.12
N ALA A 324 -3.48 -15.63 -7.82
CA ALA A 324 -3.62 -16.83 -8.66
C ALA A 324 -2.60 -16.85 -9.81
N ASP A 325 -2.40 -15.73 -10.49
CA ASP A 325 -1.43 -15.62 -11.58
C ASP A 325 0.01 -15.89 -11.10
N LEU A 326 0.39 -15.33 -9.94
CA LEU A 326 1.73 -15.59 -9.38
C LEU A 326 1.87 -17.04 -8.91
N PHE A 327 0.83 -17.61 -8.29
CA PHE A 327 0.80 -19.01 -7.89
C PHE A 327 0.91 -19.94 -9.09
N VAL A 328 0.17 -19.69 -10.17
CA VAL A 328 0.26 -20.45 -11.43
C VAL A 328 1.67 -20.38 -12.01
N LYS A 329 2.28 -19.19 -12.04
CA LYS A 329 3.68 -19.01 -12.50
C LYS A 329 4.67 -19.79 -11.65
N GLN A 330 4.49 -19.80 -10.34
CA GLN A 330 5.32 -20.61 -9.44
C GLN A 330 5.20 -22.09 -9.78
N LEU A 331 3.99 -22.62 -9.93
CA LEU A 331 3.78 -24.02 -10.29
C LEU A 331 4.36 -24.37 -11.66
N CYS A 332 4.26 -23.47 -12.63
CA CYS A 332 4.90 -23.65 -13.94
C CYS A 332 6.43 -23.67 -13.83
N GLY A 333 7.02 -22.84 -12.98
CA GLY A 333 8.43 -22.84 -12.66
C GLY A 333 8.89 -24.17 -12.04
N ASP A 334 8.03 -24.80 -11.25
CA ASP A 334 8.23 -26.12 -10.63
C ASP A 334 7.94 -27.31 -11.60
N GLY A 335 7.63 -27.02 -12.88
CA GLY A 335 7.46 -28.00 -13.96
C GLY A 335 6.02 -28.46 -14.22
N MET A 336 5.00 -27.82 -13.60
CA MET A 336 3.59 -28.09 -13.91
C MET A 336 3.18 -27.39 -15.21
N SER A 337 2.30 -28.01 -16.01
CA SER A 337 1.73 -27.31 -17.16
C SER A 337 0.80 -26.18 -16.70
N GLU A 338 0.71 -25.11 -17.50
CA GLU A 338 -0.14 -23.95 -17.17
C GLU A 338 -1.60 -24.36 -16.98
N ALA A 339 -2.13 -25.24 -17.81
CA ALA A 339 -3.50 -25.74 -17.68
C ALA A 339 -3.72 -26.45 -16.34
N GLN A 340 -2.83 -27.35 -15.93
CA GLN A 340 -2.91 -28.02 -14.65
C GLN A 340 -2.77 -27.05 -13.46
N ALA A 341 -1.93 -26.02 -13.57
CA ALA A 341 -1.77 -25.03 -12.54
C ALA A 341 -3.02 -24.15 -12.39
N ILE A 342 -3.67 -23.76 -13.52
CA ILE A 342 -4.93 -23.03 -13.53
C ILE A 342 -6.04 -23.82 -12.84
N GLU A 343 -6.13 -25.13 -13.04
CA GLU A 343 -7.11 -26.02 -12.40
C GLU A 343 -7.00 -26.05 -10.87
N ARG A 344 -5.90 -25.55 -10.30
CA ARG A 344 -5.70 -25.42 -8.85
C ARG A 344 -6.34 -24.18 -8.26
N CYS A 345 -6.80 -23.21 -9.10
CA CYS A 345 -7.32 -21.92 -8.65
C CYS A 345 -8.83 -21.83 -8.89
N TRP A 346 -9.61 -21.65 -7.84
CA TRP A 346 -11.07 -21.54 -7.87
C TRP A 346 -11.51 -20.22 -7.26
N PHE A 347 -12.57 -19.61 -7.81
CA PHE A 347 -12.99 -18.28 -7.38
C PHE A 347 -14.48 -18.26 -7.02
N VAL A 348 -14.80 -17.43 -6.01
CA VAL A 348 -16.17 -17.06 -5.66
C VAL A 348 -16.29 -15.55 -5.70
N ASN A 349 -17.25 -15.06 -6.47
CA ASN A 349 -17.61 -13.63 -6.52
C ASN A 349 -18.99 -13.39 -5.87
N SER A 350 -19.52 -12.17 -5.98
CA SER A 350 -20.83 -11.81 -5.42
C SER A 350 -22.02 -12.60 -6.02
N ARG A 351 -21.80 -13.28 -7.16
CA ARG A 351 -22.81 -14.13 -7.82
C ARG A 351 -22.62 -15.63 -7.55
N GLY A 352 -21.57 -16.00 -6.80
CA GLY A 352 -21.24 -17.39 -6.45
C GLY A 352 -19.95 -17.88 -7.12
N MET A 353 -19.80 -19.20 -7.24
CA MET A 353 -18.62 -19.83 -7.85
C MET A 353 -18.46 -19.43 -9.31
N VAL A 354 -17.27 -19.01 -9.68
CA VAL A 354 -16.92 -18.65 -11.06
C VAL A 354 -16.81 -19.91 -11.91
N HIS A 355 -17.52 -19.95 -13.04
CA HIS A 355 -17.55 -21.09 -13.96
C HIS A 355 -17.76 -20.65 -15.42
N ALA A 356 -17.45 -21.53 -16.37
CA ALA A 356 -17.47 -21.24 -17.81
C ALA A 356 -18.84 -20.76 -18.34
N GLY A 357 -19.95 -21.19 -17.72
CA GLY A 357 -21.31 -20.76 -18.10
C GLY A 357 -21.77 -19.44 -17.45
N MET A 358 -20.92 -18.76 -16.67
CA MET A 358 -21.31 -17.53 -15.96
C MET A 358 -21.39 -16.34 -16.94
N PRO A 359 -22.54 -15.63 -17.07
CA PRO A 359 -22.67 -14.51 -17.99
C PRO A 359 -21.84 -13.29 -17.51
N LYS A 360 -21.38 -12.48 -18.48
CA LYS A 360 -20.65 -11.21 -18.24
C LYS A 360 -19.47 -11.37 -17.27
N LEU A 361 -18.68 -12.42 -17.49
CA LEU A 361 -17.43 -12.60 -16.73
C LEU A 361 -16.37 -11.65 -17.28
N PRO A 362 -15.65 -10.91 -16.41
CA PRO A 362 -14.53 -10.08 -16.85
C PRO A 362 -13.43 -10.90 -17.54
N ASP A 363 -12.75 -10.33 -18.54
CA ASP A 363 -11.76 -11.03 -19.36
C ASP A 363 -10.65 -11.66 -18.51
N TYR A 364 -10.17 -10.96 -17.48
CA TYR A 364 -9.13 -11.44 -16.58
C TYR A 364 -9.54 -12.67 -15.74
N LEU A 365 -10.84 -12.97 -15.62
CA LEU A 365 -11.35 -14.16 -14.93
C LEU A 365 -11.66 -15.32 -15.87
N GLN A 366 -11.76 -15.11 -17.17
CA GLN A 366 -12.17 -16.15 -18.12
C GLN A 366 -11.26 -17.38 -18.07
N ARG A 367 -9.94 -17.18 -17.90
CA ARG A 367 -8.98 -18.29 -17.82
C ARG A 367 -9.19 -19.18 -16.58
N TYR A 368 -9.83 -18.68 -15.53
CA TYR A 368 -10.14 -19.37 -14.28
C TYR A 368 -11.59 -19.86 -14.19
N ALA A 369 -12.35 -19.68 -15.23
CA ALA A 369 -13.75 -20.15 -15.32
C ALA A 369 -13.79 -21.63 -15.76
N HIS A 370 -13.80 -22.53 -14.77
CA HIS A 370 -13.79 -23.96 -15.02
C HIS A 370 -15.12 -24.49 -15.54
N ASP A 371 -15.09 -25.60 -16.30
CA ASP A 371 -16.27 -26.40 -16.60
C ASP A 371 -16.69 -27.15 -15.32
N VAL A 372 -17.91 -26.92 -14.89
CA VAL A 372 -18.49 -27.50 -13.68
C VAL A 372 -19.52 -28.60 -13.97
N SER A 373 -19.71 -28.98 -15.22
CA SER A 373 -20.72 -29.98 -15.65
C SER A 373 -20.49 -31.35 -15.02
N GLY A 374 -19.25 -31.70 -14.72
CA GLY A 374 -18.85 -32.98 -14.07
C GLY A 374 -18.83 -32.95 -12.54
N LEU A 375 -19.10 -31.81 -11.91
CA LEU A 375 -19.05 -31.70 -10.46
C LEU A 375 -20.32 -32.24 -9.79
N LYS A 376 -20.15 -32.98 -8.70
CA LYS A 376 -21.26 -33.47 -7.88
C LYS A 376 -21.60 -32.43 -6.83
N PHE A 377 -22.77 -31.83 -6.94
CA PHE A 377 -23.27 -30.84 -5.99
C PHE A 377 -23.97 -31.51 -4.80
N PRO A 378 -23.89 -30.89 -3.59
CA PRO A 378 -24.62 -31.40 -2.42
C PRO A 378 -26.14 -31.48 -2.69
N VAL A 379 -26.81 -32.46 -2.05
CA VAL A 379 -28.28 -32.61 -2.15
C VAL A 379 -28.95 -31.33 -1.60
N GLY A 380 -29.84 -30.72 -2.40
CA GLY A 380 -30.52 -29.47 -2.04
C GLY A 380 -29.70 -28.19 -2.34
N ALA A 381 -28.54 -28.31 -2.98
CA ALA A 381 -27.91 -27.15 -3.61
C ALA A 381 -28.78 -26.66 -4.78
N PRO A 382 -28.88 -25.34 -5.02
CA PRO A 382 -29.60 -24.82 -6.20
C PRO A 382 -29.06 -25.48 -7.46
N SER A 383 -29.90 -26.17 -8.23
CA SER A 383 -29.50 -26.82 -9.45
C SER A 383 -29.88 -25.98 -10.66
N GLY A 384 -28.93 -25.71 -11.54
CA GLY A 384 -29.11 -25.03 -12.81
C GLY A 384 -27.97 -24.07 -13.13
N LEU A 385 -27.79 -23.79 -14.43
CA LEU A 385 -26.77 -22.82 -14.91
C LEU A 385 -27.01 -21.39 -14.36
N ASP A 386 -28.26 -21.09 -13.97
CA ASP A 386 -28.67 -19.80 -13.41
C ASP A 386 -28.54 -19.73 -11.88
N SER A 387 -28.13 -20.81 -11.23
CA SER A 387 -27.96 -20.88 -9.77
C SER A 387 -26.61 -21.49 -9.44
N PRO A 388 -25.51 -20.77 -9.67
CA PRO A 388 -24.19 -21.21 -9.27
C PRO A 388 -24.18 -21.40 -7.76
N LEU A 389 -23.33 -22.30 -7.25
CA LEU A 389 -23.12 -22.49 -5.81
C LEU A 389 -22.85 -21.12 -5.17
N THR A 390 -23.86 -20.57 -4.52
CA THR A 390 -23.80 -19.24 -3.89
C THR A 390 -23.33 -19.33 -2.44
N ARG A 391 -23.56 -20.49 -1.80
CA ARG A 391 -23.07 -20.70 -0.43
C ARG A 391 -21.63 -21.19 -0.46
N LEU A 392 -20.75 -20.43 0.14
CA LEU A 392 -19.32 -20.73 0.17
C LEU A 392 -19.01 -22.12 0.78
N SER A 393 -19.81 -22.58 1.77
CA SER A 393 -19.67 -23.92 2.34
C SER A 393 -19.88 -25.04 1.31
N ASP A 394 -20.86 -24.87 0.40
CA ASP A 394 -21.14 -25.86 -0.64
C ASP A 394 -20.03 -25.88 -1.69
N VAL A 395 -19.46 -24.70 -2.00
CA VAL A 395 -18.30 -24.59 -2.88
C VAL A 395 -17.09 -25.31 -2.27
N VAL A 396 -16.85 -25.16 -0.96
CA VAL A 396 -15.79 -25.90 -0.25
C VAL A 396 -15.95 -27.42 -0.35
N GLU A 397 -17.18 -27.93 -0.21
CA GLU A 397 -17.44 -29.38 -0.31
C GLU A 397 -17.19 -29.90 -1.74
N VAL A 398 -17.51 -29.09 -2.77
CA VAL A 398 -17.35 -29.48 -4.19
C VAL A 398 -15.90 -29.35 -4.63
N VAL A 399 -15.27 -28.22 -4.38
CA VAL A 399 -13.92 -27.90 -4.83
C VAL A 399 -12.86 -28.64 -4.00
N ARG A 400 -13.17 -28.92 -2.71
CA ARG A 400 -12.25 -29.53 -1.75
C ARG A 400 -10.89 -28.83 -1.71
N PRO A 401 -10.86 -27.53 -1.40
CA PRO A 401 -9.63 -26.75 -1.39
C PRO A 401 -8.75 -27.15 -0.18
N THR A 402 -7.43 -27.05 -0.35
CA THR A 402 -6.45 -27.16 0.74
C THR A 402 -6.20 -25.81 1.41
N ALA A 403 -6.40 -24.75 0.65
CA ALA A 403 -6.24 -23.38 1.11
C ALA A 403 -7.46 -22.52 0.69
N SER A 404 -7.90 -21.63 1.58
CA SER A 404 -8.89 -20.58 1.29
C SER A 404 -8.29 -19.21 1.55
N ILE A 405 -8.37 -18.32 0.56
CA ILE A 405 -7.83 -16.97 0.62
C ILE A 405 -8.98 -15.97 0.45
N GLY A 406 -9.20 -15.12 1.45
CA GLY A 406 -10.22 -14.09 1.46
C GLY A 406 -9.62 -12.74 1.06
N VAL A 407 -10.13 -12.17 -0.03
CA VAL A 407 -9.77 -10.85 -0.57
C VAL A 407 -11.04 -10.15 -1.11
N SER A 408 -12.13 -10.32 -0.37
CA SER A 408 -13.48 -9.93 -0.80
C SER A 408 -13.97 -8.62 -0.20
N THR A 409 -13.35 -8.15 0.89
CA THR A 409 -13.83 -7.07 1.77
C THR A 409 -15.21 -7.36 2.40
N VAL A 410 -15.65 -8.62 2.38
CA VAL A 410 -16.90 -9.08 2.99
C VAL A 410 -16.59 -9.66 4.38
N ALA A 411 -16.85 -8.86 5.41
CA ALA A 411 -16.61 -9.28 6.77
C ALA A 411 -17.35 -10.58 7.12
N HIS A 412 -16.68 -11.48 7.82
CA HIS A 412 -17.21 -12.77 8.29
C HIS A 412 -17.66 -13.74 7.18
N ALA A 413 -17.17 -13.56 5.94
CA ALA A 413 -17.46 -14.51 4.85
C ALA A 413 -16.95 -15.92 5.16
N PHE A 414 -15.85 -16.08 5.89
CA PHE A 414 -15.38 -17.35 6.43
C PHE A 414 -16.06 -17.61 7.79
N ASN A 415 -17.36 -17.91 7.75
CA ASN A 415 -18.13 -18.24 8.94
C ASN A 415 -17.85 -19.65 9.44
N GLU A 416 -18.41 -20.03 10.60
CA GLU A 416 -18.18 -21.32 11.24
C GLU A 416 -18.47 -22.50 10.31
N THR A 417 -19.56 -22.44 9.52
CA THR A 417 -19.93 -23.54 8.60
C THR A 417 -18.86 -23.77 7.53
N VAL A 418 -18.35 -22.69 6.93
CA VAL A 418 -17.27 -22.73 5.93
C VAL A 418 -15.99 -23.28 6.53
N VAL A 419 -15.58 -22.76 7.70
CA VAL A 419 -14.32 -23.14 8.35
C VAL A 419 -14.35 -24.58 8.83
N ARG A 420 -15.49 -25.04 9.38
CA ARG A 420 -15.66 -26.44 9.73
C ARG A 420 -15.68 -27.36 8.52
N ALA A 421 -16.22 -26.92 7.36
CA ALA A 421 -16.10 -27.67 6.12
C ALA A 421 -14.62 -27.82 5.70
N MET A 422 -13.83 -26.76 5.76
CA MET A 422 -12.38 -26.82 5.52
C MET A 422 -11.66 -27.78 6.48
N ALA A 423 -12.02 -27.79 7.77
CA ALA A 423 -11.43 -28.65 8.78
C ALA A 423 -11.81 -30.14 8.60
N ARG A 424 -12.97 -30.45 7.98
CA ARG A 424 -13.35 -31.86 7.68
C ARG A 424 -12.52 -32.46 6.55
N ILE A 425 -12.13 -31.65 5.57
CA ILE A 425 -11.43 -32.12 4.37
C ILE A 425 -9.91 -31.98 4.46
N ASN A 426 -9.40 -31.27 5.45
CA ASN A 426 -7.97 -31.02 5.67
C ASN A 426 -7.59 -31.25 7.13
N ALA A 427 -6.51 -32.00 7.39
CA ALA A 427 -5.98 -32.16 8.73
C ALA A 427 -5.54 -30.83 9.37
N ARG A 428 -4.93 -29.94 8.56
CA ARG A 428 -4.53 -28.58 8.94
C ARG A 428 -4.86 -27.63 7.78
N PRO A 429 -6.08 -27.06 7.74
CA PRO A 429 -6.50 -26.18 6.64
C PRO A 429 -5.70 -24.87 6.66
N ILE A 430 -5.36 -24.38 5.47
CA ILE A 430 -4.76 -23.06 5.28
C ILE A 430 -5.89 -22.06 5.06
N ILE A 431 -6.03 -21.03 5.93
CA ILE A 431 -7.11 -20.05 5.85
C ILE A 431 -6.54 -18.66 6.04
N PHE A 432 -6.52 -17.88 4.98
CA PHE A 432 -5.94 -16.54 4.93
C PHE A 432 -7.01 -15.46 4.69
N PRO A 433 -7.61 -14.87 5.73
CA PRO A 433 -8.48 -13.70 5.59
C PRO A 433 -7.62 -12.43 5.41
N LEU A 434 -7.42 -12.01 4.16
CA LEU A 434 -6.47 -10.95 3.80
C LEU A 434 -7.10 -9.56 3.61
N SER A 435 -8.42 -9.42 3.70
CA SER A 435 -9.08 -8.13 3.52
C SER A 435 -8.76 -7.13 4.63
N ASN A 436 -8.53 -5.87 4.24
CA ASN A 436 -8.23 -4.74 5.11
C ASN A 436 -9.35 -3.69 5.07
N PRO A 437 -9.57 -2.93 6.15
CA PRO A 437 -8.99 -3.04 7.49
C PRO A 437 -9.57 -4.25 8.28
N THR A 438 -9.16 -4.43 9.54
CA THR A 438 -9.61 -5.53 10.41
C THR A 438 -11.14 -5.72 10.43
N SER A 439 -11.91 -4.63 10.39
CA SER A 439 -13.38 -4.66 10.33
C SER A 439 -13.96 -5.25 9.03
N LYS A 440 -13.13 -5.45 8.01
CA LYS A 440 -13.49 -6.06 6.71
C LYS A 440 -12.93 -7.46 6.53
N SER A 441 -12.18 -7.96 7.51
CA SER A 441 -11.59 -9.29 7.48
C SER A 441 -12.68 -10.37 7.37
N GLU A 442 -12.44 -11.38 6.56
CA GLU A 442 -13.37 -12.48 6.32
C GLU A 442 -13.58 -13.37 7.55
N ALA A 443 -12.63 -13.39 8.48
CA ALA A 443 -12.75 -14.01 9.80
C ALA A 443 -11.73 -13.44 10.79
N THR A 444 -11.96 -13.64 12.08
CA THR A 444 -10.94 -13.37 13.10
C THR A 444 -10.08 -14.62 13.33
N PRO A 445 -8.77 -14.47 13.62
CA PRO A 445 -7.92 -15.62 13.93
C PRO A 445 -8.44 -16.48 15.08
N ILE A 446 -9.00 -15.87 16.12
CA ILE A 446 -9.53 -16.61 17.27
C ILE A 446 -10.71 -17.51 16.87
N ASP A 447 -11.57 -17.06 15.98
CA ASP A 447 -12.68 -17.87 15.46
C ASP A 447 -12.17 -19.03 14.60
N LEU A 448 -11.19 -18.75 13.71
CA LEU A 448 -10.57 -19.79 12.89
C LEU A 448 -9.92 -20.90 13.74
N TYR A 449 -9.18 -20.52 14.77
CA TYR A 449 -8.59 -21.49 15.70
C TYR A 449 -9.66 -22.28 16.43
N ARG A 450 -10.68 -21.61 17.01
CA ARG A 450 -11.77 -22.28 17.73
C ARG A 450 -12.53 -23.28 16.84
N TRP A 451 -12.87 -22.91 15.60
CA TRP A 451 -13.66 -23.75 14.71
C TRP A 451 -12.86 -24.89 14.06
N THR A 452 -11.53 -24.83 14.10
CA THR A 452 -10.64 -25.88 13.58
C THR A 452 -9.93 -26.70 14.67
N ASN A 453 -10.31 -26.55 15.95
CA ASN A 453 -9.61 -27.13 17.07
C ASN A 453 -8.10 -26.83 17.05
N GLU A 454 -7.76 -25.54 16.86
CA GLU A 454 -6.39 -24.97 16.81
C GLU A 454 -5.51 -25.51 15.66
N LYS A 455 -6.10 -26.12 14.64
CA LYS A 455 -5.34 -26.76 13.55
C LYS A 455 -5.11 -25.85 12.33
N ALA A 456 -5.90 -24.77 12.16
CA ALA A 456 -5.75 -23.90 11.00
C ALA A 456 -4.37 -23.22 10.97
N LEU A 457 -3.80 -23.13 9.76
CA LEU A 457 -2.69 -22.23 9.47
C LEU A 457 -3.28 -20.90 9.00
N VAL A 458 -3.06 -19.86 9.81
CA VAL A 458 -3.71 -18.55 9.63
C VAL A 458 -2.68 -17.47 9.37
N ALA A 459 -2.94 -16.68 8.33
CA ALA A 459 -2.31 -15.39 8.13
C ALA A 459 -3.38 -14.36 7.77
N THR A 460 -3.20 -13.11 8.18
CA THR A 460 -4.19 -12.04 8.02
C THR A 460 -3.60 -10.82 7.31
N GLY A 461 -4.42 -10.06 6.61
CA GLY A 461 -3.96 -8.82 5.96
C GLY A 461 -3.66 -7.70 6.96
N SER A 462 -4.48 -7.56 7.99
CA SER A 462 -4.29 -6.62 9.10
C SER A 462 -3.69 -7.30 10.33
N PRO A 463 -2.99 -6.58 11.21
CA PRO A 463 -2.44 -7.16 12.43
C PRO A 463 -3.56 -7.55 13.40
N PHE A 464 -3.40 -8.72 14.03
CA PHE A 464 -4.23 -9.18 15.13
C PHE A 464 -3.35 -9.51 16.34
N SER A 465 -3.92 -9.38 17.54
CA SER A 465 -3.26 -9.78 18.78
C SER A 465 -2.95 -11.29 18.77
N PRO A 466 -1.84 -11.71 19.38
CA PRO A 466 -1.56 -13.13 19.58
C PRO A 466 -2.71 -13.83 20.31
N ILE A 467 -2.94 -15.09 19.96
CA ILE A 467 -3.94 -15.92 20.63
C ILE A 467 -3.25 -16.69 21.77
N VAL A 468 -3.87 -16.69 22.96
CA VAL A 468 -3.44 -17.53 24.07
C VAL A 468 -4.25 -18.82 24.00
N SER A 469 -3.57 -19.95 23.86
CA SER A 469 -4.15 -21.31 23.87
C SER A 469 -3.49 -22.16 24.96
N ASP A 470 -4.02 -23.35 25.21
CA ASP A 470 -3.43 -24.31 26.19
C ASP A 470 -1.99 -24.70 25.81
N GLY A 471 -1.63 -24.61 24.51
CA GLY A 471 -0.29 -24.88 24.00
C GLY A 471 0.67 -23.66 24.07
N GLY A 472 0.21 -22.52 24.59
CA GLY A 472 1.00 -21.30 24.71
C GLY A 472 0.51 -20.13 23.83
N MET A 473 1.36 -19.15 23.61
CA MET A 473 1.03 -17.96 22.81
C MET A 473 1.29 -18.22 21.32
N VAL A 474 0.24 -18.12 20.51
CA VAL A 474 0.32 -18.25 19.05
C VAL A 474 0.33 -16.86 18.42
N ARG A 475 1.41 -16.52 17.74
CA ARG A 475 1.50 -15.30 16.92
C ARG A 475 0.86 -15.56 15.56
N ILE A 476 0.00 -14.64 15.13
CA ILE A 476 -0.65 -14.71 13.84
C ILE A 476 0.27 -14.14 12.76
N GLY A 477 0.49 -14.86 11.68
CA GLY A 477 1.21 -14.38 10.50
C GLY A 477 0.45 -13.23 9.85
N GLN A 478 1.16 -12.22 9.38
CA GLN A 478 0.57 -11.10 8.64
C GLN A 478 1.03 -11.14 7.20
N CYS A 479 0.09 -11.27 6.26
CA CYS A 479 0.31 -11.11 4.82
C CYS A 479 -0.03 -9.66 4.42
N ASN A 480 0.83 -8.72 4.78
CA ASN A 480 0.73 -7.34 4.35
C ASN A 480 1.82 -7.06 3.32
N ASN A 481 1.47 -6.39 2.24
CA ASN A 481 2.40 -6.06 1.15
C ASN A 481 3.60 -5.21 1.59
N SER A 482 3.53 -4.58 2.77
CA SER A 482 4.67 -3.88 3.38
C SER A 482 5.88 -4.79 3.66
N PHE A 483 5.71 -6.09 3.67
CA PHE A 483 6.83 -7.04 3.75
C PHE A 483 7.54 -7.28 2.40
N ILE A 484 6.93 -6.85 1.29
CA ILE A 484 7.43 -7.12 -0.07
C ILE A 484 7.92 -5.86 -0.76
N PHE A 485 7.06 -4.83 -0.91
CA PHE A 485 7.36 -3.69 -1.77
C PHE A 485 8.63 -2.93 -1.40
N PRO A 486 9.04 -2.77 -0.12
CA PRO A 486 10.26 -2.04 0.19
C PRO A 486 11.50 -2.73 -0.36
N GLY A 487 11.58 -4.07 -0.24
CA GLY A 487 12.67 -4.87 -0.78
C GLY A 487 12.71 -4.87 -2.31
N VAL A 488 11.55 -4.99 -2.96
CA VAL A 488 11.44 -4.90 -4.43
C VAL A 488 11.92 -3.52 -4.91
N GLY A 489 11.46 -2.43 -4.28
CA GLY A 489 11.89 -1.08 -4.67
C GLY A 489 13.37 -0.83 -4.48
N LEU A 490 13.96 -1.30 -3.37
CA LEU A 490 15.42 -1.22 -3.18
C LEU A 490 16.15 -2.04 -4.27
N GLY A 491 15.67 -3.25 -4.56
CA GLY A 491 16.24 -4.12 -5.59
C GLY A 491 16.23 -3.46 -6.98
N VAL A 492 15.12 -2.81 -7.34
CA VAL A 492 14.99 -2.05 -8.61
C VAL A 492 15.99 -0.90 -8.67
N ILE A 493 16.11 -0.12 -7.58
CA ILE A 493 17.04 1.02 -7.52
C ILE A 493 18.50 0.53 -7.59
N ALA A 494 18.84 -0.49 -6.83
CA ALA A 494 20.22 -1.01 -6.72
C ALA A 494 20.69 -1.68 -8.02
N SER A 495 19.81 -2.42 -8.70
CA SER A 495 20.12 -3.08 -9.96
C SER A 495 20.05 -2.14 -11.17
N GLY A 496 19.40 -0.98 -11.05
CA GLY A 496 19.10 -0.11 -12.17
C GLY A 496 18.13 -0.75 -13.17
N ALA A 497 17.25 -1.64 -12.69
CA ALA A 497 16.30 -2.36 -13.54
C ALA A 497 15.41 -1.39 -14.31
N CYS A 498 15.26 -1.62 -15.61
CA CYS A 498 14.38 -0.83 -16.47
C CYS A 498 12.93 -1.35 -16.49
N ARG A 499 12.65 -2.49 -15.85
CA ARG A 499 11.31 -3.08 -15.69
C ARG A 499 11.21 -3.86 -14.39
N VAL A 500 10.00 -4.00 -13.88
CA VAL A 500 9.68 -4.88 -12.75
C VAL A 500 8.97 -6.11 -13.32
N ILE A 501 9.59 -7.28 -13.17
CA ILE A 501 9.08 -8.54 -13.71
C ILE A 501 8.59 -9.46 -12.59
N ASP A 502 7.71 -10.40 -12.93
CA ASP A 502 7.07 -11.26 -11.94
C ASP A 502 8.06 -12.15 -11.16
N SER A 503 9.18 -12.53 -11.76
CA SER A 503 10.23 -13.28 -11.06
C SER A 503 10.86 -12.52 -9.89
N MET A 504 10.82 -11.18 -9.89
CA MET A 504 11.25 -10.38 -8.74
C MET A 504 10.30 -10.57 -7.54
N PHE A 505 9.01 -10.67 -7.81
CA PHE A 505 7.99 -10.93 -6.79
C PHE A 505 8.04 -12.38 -6.29
N THR A 506 8.30 -13.34 -7.19
CA THR A 506 8.51 -14.73 -6.79
C THR A 506 9.74 -14.86 -5.89
N ALA A 507 10.88 -14.28 -6.30
CA ALA A 507 12.09 -14.28 -5.47
C ALA A 507 11.88 -13.62 -4.10
N ALA A 508 11.11 -12.51 -4.04
CA ALA A 508 10.75 -11.87 -2.78
C ALA A 508 9.83 -12.74 -1.91
N ALA A 509 8.99 -13.58 -2.52
CA ALA A 509 8.10 -14.50 -1.80
C ALA A 509 8.83 -15.73 -1.23
N GLU A 510 9.92 -16.17 -1.85
CA GLU A 510 10.69 -17.35 -1.44
C GLU A 510 11.57 -17.09 -0.21
N VAL A 511 12.00 -15.83 0.00
CA VAL A 511 12.86 -15.41 1.12
C VAL A 511 12.07 -15.19 2.40
#